data_88c466621b0e4a4b9a1777cfbd840d3d
#
_entry.id   88c466621b0e4a4b9a1777cfbd840d3d
#
_cell.length_a   1.000
_cell.length_b   1.000
_cell.length_c   1.000
_cell.angle_alpha   90.00
_cell.angle_beta   90.00
_cell.angle_gamma   90.00
#
_symmetry.space_group_name_H-M   'P 1'
#
loop_
_entity.id
_entity.type
_entity.pdbx_description
1 polymer ?
#
loop_
_entity_poly.entity_id
_entity_poly.type
_entity_poly.pdbx_seq_one_letter_code
_entity_poly.pdbx_strand_id
1 'polypeptide(L)'
;MTERTAKEWGRLAVSLPGWRWLPGMLGRNEIGGTDRIMDQSEALQANADIVPDPDDPATEGGLVRLLGPVHEAVWYTGDCDRWVVAVGEERRLYTSLGRACIAAAQALGRWPGGAE
;
A
#
# COMPACT_ATOMS: atom_id res chain seq x y z
N MET A 1 19.55 -9.12 4.05
CA MET A 1 18.33 -9.11 3.21
C MET A 1 17.98 -7.69 2.82
N THR A 2 17.74 -7.47 1.56
CA THR A 2 17.32 -6.16 1.09
C THR A 2 15.80 -6.01 1.22
N GLU A 3 15.38 -4.78 1.53
CA GLU A 3 13.98 -4.44 1.56
C GLU A 3 13.39 -4.57 0.15
N ARG A 4 12.10 -4.90 0.06
CA ARG A 4 11.41 -4.94 -1.22
C ARG A 4 11.45 -3.57 -1.90
N THR A 5 11.51 -3.57 -3.23
CA THR A 5 11.40 -2.33 -4.01
C THR A 5 9.97 -1.80 -3.95
N ALA A 6 9.78 -0.53 -4.32
CA ALA A 6 8.44 0.05 -4.39
C ALA A 6 7.52 -0.77 -5.29
N LYS A 7 8.06 -1.27 -6.41
CA LYS A 7 7.30 -2.09 -7.35
C LYS A 7 6.87 -3.42 -6.73
N GLU A 8 7.77 -4.06 -5.99
CA GLU A 8 7.46 -5.31 -5.30
C GLU A 8 6.38 -5.11 -4.24
N TRP A 9 6.45 -4.01 -3.48
CA TRP A 9 5.41 -3.65 -2.52
C TRP A 9 4.07 -3.43 -3.22
N GLY A 10 4.09 -2.74 -4.36
CA GLY A 10 2.87 -2.52 -5.14
C GLY A 10 2.23 -3.81 -5.62
N ARG A 11 3.05 -4.75 -6.11
CA ARG A 11 2.55 -6.06 -6.53
C ARG A 11 1.91 -6.82 -5.38
N LEU A 12 2.55 -6.77 -4.21
CA LEU A 12 1.99 -7.40 -3.02
C LEU A 12 0.63 -6.81 -2.68
N ALA A 13 0.52 -5.48 -2.73
CA ALA A 13 -0.73 -4.79 -2.41
C ALA A 13 -1.90 -5.27 -3.27
N VAL A 14 -1.69 -5.34 -4.61
CA VAL A 14 -2.78 -5.73 -5.52
C VAL A 14 -3.11 -7.21 -5.43
N SER A 15 -2.20 -8.03 -4.90
CA SER A 15 -2.42 -9.46 -4.77
C SER A 15 -3.30 -9.85 -3.58
N LEU A 16 -3.47 -8.93 -2.61
CA LEU A 16 -4.23 -9.23 -1.40
C LEU A 16 -5.73 -9.04 -1.62
N PRO A 17 -6.57 -9.90 -1.05
CA PRO A 17 -8.03 -9.75 -1.14
C PRO A 17 -8.48 -8.39 -0.59
N GLY A 18 -9.49 -7.81 -1.21
CA GLY A 18 -10.01 -6.51 -0.81
C GLY A 18 -9.31 -5.32 -1.46
N TRP A 19 -8.32 -5.56 -2.32
CA TRP A 19 -7.63 -4.48 -3.02
C TRP A 19 -8.61 -3.69 -3.91
N ARG A 20 -8.48 -2.37 -3.87
CA ARG A 20 -9.21 -1.46 -4.75
C ARG A 20 -8.33 -0.27 -5.08
N TRP A 21 -8.42 0.22 -6.31
CA TRP A 21 -7.80 1.49 -6.67
C TRP A 21 -8.71 2.62 -6.19
N LEU A 22 -8.17 3.47 -5.33
CA LEU A 22 -8.92 4.65 -4.86
C LEU A 22 -8.50 5.87 -5.67
N PRO A 23 -9.42 6.82 -5.88
CA PRO A 23 -9.09 8.02 -6.67
C PRO A 23 -7.87 8.75 -6.11
N GLY A 24 -6.98 9.12 -7.00
CA GLY A 24 -5.75 9.84 -6.65
C GLY A 24 -4.52 8.97 -6.46
N MET A 25 -4.67 7.65 -6.39
CA MET A 25 -3.51 6.78 -6.27
C MET A 25 -2.61 6.86 -7.49
N LEU A 26 -1.30 6.83 -7.28
CA LEU A 26 -0.32 6.82 -8.36
C LEU A 26 0.02 5.38 -8.73
N GLY A 27 -0.17 5.03 -10.00
CA GLY A 27 0.21 3.73 -10.52
C GLY A 27 1.54 3.80 -11.26
N ARG A 28 2.32 2.72 -11.18
CA ARG A 28 3.56 2.57 -11.95
C ARG A 28 3.45 1.34 -12.82
N ASN A 29 3.92 1.46 -14.07
CA ASN A 29 4.00 0.32 -14.97
C ASN A 29 5.41 -0.28 -14.97
N GLU A 30 5.63 -1.37 -15.72
CA GLU A 30 6.90 -2.08 -15.73
C GLU A 30 8.07 -1.26 -16.26
N ILE A 31 7.79 -0.34 -17.16
CA ILE A 31 8.85 0.48 -17.76
C ILE A 31 9.12 1.77 -16.99
N GLY A 32 8.53 1.91 -15.80
CA GLY A 32 8.79 3.06 -14.94
C GLY A 32 7.86 4.25 -15.17
N GLY A 33 6.93 4.15 -16.11
CA GLY A 33 5.93 5.20 -16.32
C GLY A 33 4.95 5.27 -15.17
N THR A 34 4.44 6.47 -14.89
CA THR A 34 3.49 6.68 -13.80
C THR A 34 2.21 7.29 -14.34
N ASP A 35 1.10 6.99 -13.68
CA ASP A 35 -0.20 7.56 -14.03
C ASP A 35 -1.05 7.68 -12.77
N ARG A 36 -1.77 8.79 -12.65
CA ARG A 36 -2.67 9.02 -11.53
C ARG A 36 -4.00 8.36 -11.84
N ILE A 37 -4.36 7.37 -11.03
CA ILE A 37 -5.58 6.60 -11.23
C ILE A 37 -6.74 7.32 -10.54
N MET A 38 -7.79 7.60 -11.27
CA MET A 38 -8.96 8.29 -10.74
C MET A 38 -10.13 7.37 -10.44
N ASP A 39 -10.18 6.20 -11.05
CA ASP A 39 -11.20 5.19 -10.75
C ASP A 39 -10.75 3.77 -11.15
N GLN A 40 -11.57 2.78 -10.82
CA GLN A 40 -11.25 1.38 -11.11
C GLN A 40 -11.18 1.08 -12.61
N SER A 41 -12.03 1.75 -13.39
CA SER A 41 -12.06 1.55 -14.83
C SER A 41 -10.74 1.96 -15.47
N GLU A 42 -10.15 3.06 -15.03
CA GLU A 42 -8.86 3.51 -15.53
C GLU A 42 -7.77 2.50 -15.24
N ALA A 43 -7.77 1.94 -14.03
CA ALA A 43 -6.78 0.94 -13.64
C ALA A 43 -6.88 -0.32 -14.49
N LEU A 44 -8.10 -0.75 -14.79
CA LEU A 44 -8.32 -1.92 -15.63
C LEU A 44 -7.93 -1.69 -17.09
N GLN A 45 -8.13 -0.46 -17.59
CA GLN A 45 -7.80 -0.11 -18.96
C GLN A 45 -6.32 0.18 -19.17
N ALA A 46 -5.67 0.69 -18.14
CA ALA A 46 -4.29 1.15 -18.26
C ALA A 46 -3.32 0.02 -18.58
N ASN A 47 -3.33 -1.04 -17.79
CA ASN A 47 -2.47 -2.21 -18.01
C ASN A 47 -2.61 -3.15 -16.83
N ALA A 48 -2.59 -4.45 -17.12
CA ALA A 48 -2.59 -5.46 -16.07
C ALA A 48 -1.35 -5.37 -15.17
N ASP A 49 -0.28 -4.76 -15.64
CA ASP A 49 0.99 -4.66 -14.91
C ASP A 49 1.13 -3.40 -14.07
N ILE A 50 0.10 -2.55 -14.04
CA ILE A 50 0.18 -1.34 -13.22
C ILE A 50 0.01 -1.69 -11.75
N VAL A 51 0.89 -1.13 -10.91
CA VAL A 51 0.86 -1.35 -9.46
C VAL A 51 0.92 -0.01 -8.74
N PRO A 52 0.36 0.08 -7.51
CA PRO A 52 0.41 1.35 -6.78
C PRO A 52 1.82 1.68 -6.30
N ASP A 53 2.15 2.97 -6.29
CA ASP A 53 3.41 3.44 -5.74
C ASP A 53 3.23 3.70 -4.24
N PRO A 54 3.81 2.87 -3.37
CA PRO A 54 3.58 3.00 -1.92
C PRO A 54 4.19 4.26 -1.32
N ASP A 55 5.10 4.91 -2.01
CA ASP A 55 5.79 6.09 -1.50
C ASP A 55 5.13 7.41 -1.93
N ASP A 56 4.09 7.36 -2.76
CA ASP A 56 3.34 8.55 -3.16
C ASP A 56 2.33 8.95 -2.08
N PRO A 57 2.30 10.23 -1.64
CA PRO A 57 1.42 10.66 -0.55
C PRO A 57 -0.07 10.36 -0.76
N ALA A 58 -0.60 10.56 -1.96
CA ALA A 58 -2.01 10.28 -2.24
C ALA A 58 -2.27 8.77 -2.18
N THR A 59 -1.32 7.96 -2.66
CA THR A 59 -1.41 6.51 -2.56
C THR A 59 -1.38 6.08 -1.11
N GLU A 60 -0.50 6.66 -0.29
CA GLU A 60 -0.43 6.34 1.13
C GLU A 60 -1.76 6.59 1.83
N GLY A 61 -2.39 7.73 1.55
CA GLY A 61 -3.72 8.03 2.10
C GLY A 61 -4.76 7.00 1.71
N GLY A 62 -4.75 6.56 0.45
CA GLY A 62 -5.63 5.50 -0.03
C GLY A 62 -5.37 4.17 0.68
N LEU A 63 -4.11 3.83 0.88
CA LEU A 63 -3.75 2.58 1.57
C LEU A 63 -4.22 2.59 3.02
N VAL A 64 -4.13 3.73 3.71
CA VAL A 64 -4.68 3.87 5.07
C VAL A 64 -6.19 3.61 5.05
N ARG A 65 -6.91 4.14 4.07
CA ARG A 65 -8.36 3.90 3.95
C ARG A 65 -8.67 2.42 3.71
N LEU A 66 -7.85 1.74 2.91
CA LEU A 66 -8.03 0.32 2.64
C LEU A 66 -7.72 -0.55 3.86
N LEU A 67 -6.86 -0.09 4.77
CA LEU A 67 -6.68 -0.77 6.06
C LEU A 67 -7.92 -0.65 6.93
N GLY A 68 -8.67 0.44 6.80
CA GLY A 68 -9.89 0.66 7.57
C GLY A 68 -9.61 0.74 9.06
N PRO A 69 -10.37 0.00 9.89
CA PRO A 69 -10.25 0.12 11.35
C PRO A 69 -8.92 -0.36 11.92
N VAL A 70 -8.11 -1.06 11.15
CA VAL A 70 -6.81 -1.55 11.64
C VAL A 70 -5.66 -0.57 11.37
N HIS A 71 -5.93 0.61 10.82
CA HIS A 71 -4.89 1.61 10.59
C HIS A 71 -4.17 2.02 11.89
N GLU A 72 -4.80 1.84 13.03
CA GLU A 72 -4.20 2.12 14.33
C GLU A 72 -2.99 1.23 14.64
N ALA A 73 -2.84 0.12 13.92
CA ALA A 73 -1.68 -0.75 14.07
C ALA A 73 -0.43 -0.18 13.38
N VAL A 74 -0.55 0.95 12.71
CA VAL A 74 0.55 1.61 11.98
C VAL A 74 0.75 3.00 12.54
N TRP A 75 1.97 3.33 12.99
CA TRP A 75 2.26 4.67 13.48
C TRP A 75 3.70 5.07 13.18
N TYR A 76 3.93 6.38 13.22
CA TYR A 76 5.24 6.95 12.97
C TYR A 76 6.05 7.03 14.28
N THR A 77 7.35 6.67 14.22
CA THR A 77 8.26 6.88 15.33
C THR A 77 9.34 7.88 14.91
N GLY A 78 9.38 9.00 15.63
CA GLY A 78 10.34 10.06 15.36
C GLY A 78 11.77 9.72 15.76
N ASP A 79 11.95 8.73 16.62
CA ASP A 79 13.27 8.36 17.13
C ASP A 79 14.18 7.84 16.02
N CYS A 80 13.65 7.09 15.08
CA CYS A 80 14.45 6.53 13.99
C CYS A 80 13.88 6.85 12.60
N ASP A 81 12.93 7.77 12.53
CA ASP A 81 12.31 8.21 11.28
C ASP A 81 11.76 7.02 10.46
N ARG A 82 10.96 6.19 11.11
CA ARG A 82 10.37 4.98 10.53
C ARG A 82 8.90 4.86 10.90
N TRP A 83 8.20 4.04 10.13
CA TRP A 83 6.82 3.65 10.42
C TRP A 83 6.82 2.28 11.06
N VAL A 84 6.08 2.15 12.16
CA VAL A 84 5.99 0.90 12.92
C VAL A 84 4.68 0.21 12.55
N VAL A 85 4.77 -1.10 12.30
CA VAL A 85 3.59 -1.95 12.14
C VAL A 85 3.57 -2.92 13.31
N ALA A 86 2.48 -2.94 14.04
CA ALA A 86 2.26 -3.88 15.13
C ALA A 86 1.03 -4.72 14.82
N VAL A 87 1.26 -5.97 14.42
CA VAL A 87 0.20 -6.94 14.17
C VAL A 87 0.51 -8.17 15.01
N GLY A 88 -0.40 -8.53 15.88
CA GLY A 88 -0.15 -9.59 16.84
C GLY A 88 0.93 -9.17 17.83
N GLU A 89 1.91 -10.01 18.03
CA GLU A 89 3.03 -9.75 18.97
C GLU A 89 4.25 -9.15 18.29
N GLU A 90 4.26 -9.09 16.95
CA GLU A 90 5.41 -8.59 16.21
C GLU A 90 5.29 -7.10 15.93
N ARG A 91 6.45 -6.43 15.96
CA ARG A 91 6.59 -5.04 15.55
C ARG A 91 7.71 -4.94 14.56
N ARG A 92 7.46 -4.27 13.44
CA ARG A 92 8.44 -4.09 12.37
C ARG A 92 8.48 -2.65 11.91
N LEU A 93 9.65 -2.23 11.40
CA LEU A 93 9.88 -0.87 10.96
C LEU A 93 9.93 -0.81 9.43
N TYR A 94 9.33 0.26 8.88
CA TYR A 94 9.28 0.48 7.43
C TYR A 94 9.62 1.92 7.11
N THR A 95 10.16 2.13 5.90
CA THR A 95 10.67 3.44 5.47
C THR A 95 9.57 4.42 5.06
N SER A 96 8.38 3.94 4.72
CA SER A 96 7.28 4.81 4.36
C SER A 96 5.96 4.30 4.92
N LEU A 97 5.00 5.22 5.05
CA LEU A 97 3.65 4.87 5.48
C LEU A 97 3.00 3.86 4.54
N GLY A 98 3.17 4.06 3.22
CA GLY A 98 2.59 3.14 2.24
C GLY A 98 3.09 1.72 2.39
N ARG A 99 4.40 1.56 2.55
CA ARG A 99 4.99 0.24 2.75
C ARG A 99 4.51 -0.40 4.04
N ALA A 100 4.41 0.40 5.10
CA ALA A 100 3.88 -0.07 6.38
C ALA A 100 2.43 -0.55 6.26
N CYS A 101 1.59 0.19 5.54
CA CYS A 101 0.20 -0.20 5.31
C CYS A 101 0.10 -1.53 4.57
N ILE A 102 0.91 -1.72 3.52
CA ILE A 102 0.91 -2.96 2.76
C ILE A 102 1.37 -4.12 3.64
N ALA A 103 2.40 -3.90 4.46
CA ALA A 103 2.89 -4.93 5.39
C ALA A 103 1.81 -5.33 6.40
N ALA A 104 1.05 -4.36 6.91
CA ALA A 104 -0.04 -4.63 7.83
C ALA A 104 -1.14 -5.45 7.14
N ALA A 105 -1.50 -5.09 5.91
CA ALA A 105 -2.50 -5.84 5.14
C ALA A 105 -2.00 -7.26 4.86
N GLN A 106 -0.72 -7.43 4.55
CA GLN A 106 -0.14 -8.75 4.33
C GLN A 106 -0.27 -9.62 5.59
N ALA A 107 0.03 -9.04 6.75
CA ALA A 107 -0.07 -9.76 8.02
C ALA A 107 -1.51 -10.18 8.33
N LEU A 108 -2.48 -9.37 7.91
CA LEU A 108 -3.90 -9.67 8.06
C LEU A 108 -4.42 -10.59 6.96
N GLY A 109 -3.70 -10.70 5.85
CA GLY A 109 -4.10 -11.50 4.70
C GLY A 109 -5.14 -10.84 3.80
N ARG A 110 -5.44 -9.56 4.01
CA ARG A 110 -6.46 -8.84 3.24
C ARG A 110 -6.43 -7.34 3.50
N TRP A 111 -7.19 -6.58 2.71
CA TRP A 111 -7.45 -5.16 2.93
C TRP A 111 -8.83 -5.00 3.56
N PRO A 112 -8.92 -4.86 4.90
CA PRO A 112 -10.23 -4.84 5.57
C PRO A 112 -11.15 -3.69 5.13
N GLY A 113 -10.57 -2.53 4.85
CA GLY A 113 -11.36 -1.37 4.43
C GLY A 113 -11.84 -1.43 2.98
N GLY A 114 -11.29 -2.34 2.19
CA GLY A 114 -11.71 -2.55 0.80
C GLY A 114 -12.79 -3.60 0.64
N ALA A 115 -13.03 -4.40 1.68
CA ALA A 115 -14.05 -5.44 1.64
C ALA A 115 -15.42 -4.84 1.94
N GLU A 116 -16.37 -5.19 1.12
CA GLU A 116 -17.76 -4.74 1.27
C GLU A 116 -18.65 -5.91 1.60
#